data_cb328eeee56308d53c5c232c1a47bbc8
#
_entry.id   cb328eeee56308d53c5c232c1a47bbc8
#
_cell.length_a   1.000
_cell.length_b   1.000
_cell.length_c   1.000
_cell.angle_alpha   90.00
_cell.angle_beta   90.00
_cell.angle_gamma   90.00
#
_symmetry.space_group_name_H-M   'P 1'
#
loop_
_entity.id
_entity.type
_entity.pdbx_description
1 polymer ?
#
loop_
_entity_poly.entity_id
_entity_poly.type
_entity_poly.pdbx_seq_one_letter_code
_entity_poly.pdbx_strand_id
1 'polypeptide(L)'
;MRRNGRVADALLALLSRDWVGVPVAVLVVGVGVGLVGGGAGWLVALGCLVVAAGVVLAVGAARHLVLVGRGAGVGGAPGRLVGVGGRRMHVLAEGVAGDGPTVVWMPGGHAPGEEFGQLHAMMAARTRSVLVDRFGSGWSDVGPFPRTTAAEAEELVAALEAAGERGPYVFVGHSFGGLLVANAARRRPDVVAGLVLLDPTPLEVIAFAPPNRLVAGMRRDFLLTAVRHLFGVHRGRGRGGRTGHFCAAASIFAELSPTGLAEVGWETVVYDGDLGDLPLVLVIPRDLTGGDTVLAAARDAAETERIGRFYLGARTRYLAASTASRVVHTPAGTGHDFPTEEPGFVVGVVADLLSELRGLSP
;
A
#
# COMPACT_ATOMS: atom_id res chain seq x y z
N MET A 1 -11.73 -13.02 -21.53
CA MET A 1 -11.28 -12.12 -20.42
C MET A 1 -10.03 -12.65 -19.71
N ARG A 2 -9.95 -13.89 -19.23
CA ARG A 2 -8.73 -14.42 -18.52
C ARG A 2 -7.40 -14.31 -19.30
N ARG A 3 -7.40 -14.26 -20.64
CA ARG A 3 -6.17 -14.16 -21.45
C ARG A 3 -5.56 -12.77 -21.43
N ASN A 4 -6.40 -11.71 -21.40
CA ASN A 4 -5.93 -10.32 -21.36
C ASN A 4 -5.37 -9.93 -19.97
N GLY A 5 -5.92 -10.49 -18.88
CA GLY A 5 -5.38 -10.30 -17.53
C GLY A 5 -3.96 -10.82 -17.39
N ARG A 6 -3.68 -12.05 -17.88
CA ARG A 6 -2.33 -12.64 -17.80
C ARG A 6 -1.26 -11.84 -18.55
N VAL A 7 -1.61 -11.19 -19.65
CA VAL A 7 -0.69 -10.33 -20.39
C VAL A 7 -0.40 -9.04 -19.60
N ALA A 8 -1.43 -8.45 -19.00
CA ALA A 8 -1.27 -7.26 -18.16
C ALA A 8 -0.39 -7.55 -16.93
N ASP A 9 -0.61 -8.68 -16.27
CA ASP A 9 0.19 -9.10 -15.12
C ASP A 9 1.65 -9.38 -15.48
N ALA A 10 1.88 -10.03 -16.63
CA ALA A 10 3.23 -10.26 -17.14
C ALA A 10 3.95 -8.94 -17.47
N LEU A 11 3.23 -7.97 -18.03
CA LEU A 11 3.76 -6.64 -18.31
C LEU A 11 4.07 -5.88 -17.00
N LEU A 12 3.20 -5.92 -16.02
CA LEU A 12 3.45 -5.32 -14.70
C LEU A 12 4.65 -5.96 -14.00
N ALA A 13 4.77 -7.30 -14.07
CA ALA A 13 5.91 -8.03 -13.54
C ALA A 13 7.22 -7.65 -14.25
N LEU A 14 7.19 -7.40 -15.55
CA LEU A 14 8.35 -6.91 -16.31
C LEU A 14 8.69 -5.47 -15.92
N LEU A 15 7.70 -4.56 -15.94
CA LEU A 15 7.88 -3.15 -15.59
C LEU A 15 8.35 -2.96 -14.14
N SER A 16 8.06 -3.90 -13.25
CA SER A 16 8.52 -3.86 -11.86
C SER A 16 10.03 -4.07 -11.69
N ARG A 17 10.74 -4.46 -12.75
CA ARG A 17 12.19 -4.64 -12.76
C ARG A 17 12.89 -3.32 -13.01
N ASP A 18 13.64 -2.85 -12.05
CA ASP A 18 14.32 -1.54 -12.08
C ASP A 18 15.27 -1.36 -13.29
N TRP A 19 15.78 -2.45 -13.85
CA TRP A 19 16.68 -2.44 -15.02
C TRP A 19 15.98 -2.22 -16.37
N VAL A 20 14.65 -2.34 -16.45
CA VAL A 20 13.89 -2.31 -17.73
C VAL A 20 14.02 -0.99 -18.48
N GLY A 21 14.25 0.10 -17.77
CA GLY A 21 14.51 1.41 -18.39
C GLY A 21 15.71 1.40 -19.36
N VAL A 22 16.73 0.58 -19.10
CA VAL A 22 17.95 0.53 -19.93
C VAL A 22 17.68 -0.01 -21.35
N PRO A 23 17.13 -1.23 -21.53
CA PRO A 23 16.87 -1.75 -22.88
C PRO A 23 15.84 -0.91 -23.64
N VAL A 24 14.87 -0.28 -22.95
CA VAL A 24 13.94 0.65 -23.59
C VAL A 24 14.67 1.86 -24.15
N ALA A 25 15.58 2.47 -23.40
CA ALA A 25 16.38 3.60 -23.85
C ALA A 25 17.27 3.20 -25.04
N VAL A 26 17.92 2.04 -24.99
CA VAL A 26 18.74 1.50 -26.09
C VAL A 26 17.90 1.29 -27.37
N LEU A 27 16.69 0.75 -27.23
CA LEU A 27 15.76 0.59 -28.35
C LEU A 27 15.41 1.94 -28.99
N VAL A 28 15.10 2.96 -28.17
CA VAL A 28 14.79 4.32 -28.67
C VAL A 28 15.98 4.91 -29.44
N VAL A 29 17.19 4.78 -28.92
CA VAL A 29 18.41 5.22 -29.64
C VAL A 29 18.56 4.47 -30.97
N GLY A 30 18.39 3.14 -30.97
CA GLY A 30 18.48 2.32 -32.18
C GLY A 30 17.48 2.72 -33.26
N VAL A 31 16.23 3.01 -32.88
CA VAL A 31 15.21 3.54 -33.80
C VAL A 31 15.64 4.89 -34.37
N GLY A 32 16.14 5.80 -33.53
CA GLY A 32 16.63 7.11 -34.00
C GLY A 32 17.80 6.98 -34.97
N VAL A 33 18.76 6.10 -34.71
CA VAL A 33 19.88 5.83 -35.64
C VAL A 33 19.37 5.27 -36.98
N GLY A 34 18.41 4.35 -36.95
CA GLY A 34 17.77 3.81 -38.15
C GLY A 34 17.09 4.90 -39.01
N LEU A 35 16.40 5.86 -38.36
CA LEU A 35 15.81 6.99 -39.05
C LEU A 35 16.84 7.92 -39.69
N VAL A 36 17.95 8.19 -39.00
CA VAL A 36 19.08 8.98 -39.59
C VAL A 36 19.63 8.28 -40.84
N GLY A 37 19.78 6.96 -40.84
CA GLY A 37 20.22 6.17 -41.99
C GLY A 37 19.23 6.18 -43.17
N GLY A 38 17.98 6.58 -42.99
CA GLY A 38 16.96 6.62 -44.04
C GLY A 38 17.14 7.72 -45.12
N GLY A 39 18.07 8.65 -44.92
CA GLY A 39 18.57 9.59 -45.93
C GLY A 39 17.70 10.80 -46.32
N ALA A 40 16.39 10.79 -46.04
CA ALA A 40 15.54 11.97 -46.30
C ALA A 40 15.77 13.02 -45.20
N GLY A 41 15.91 14.30 -45.56
CA GLY A 41 16.33 15.36 -44.63
C GLY A 41 15.44 15.50 -43.39
N TRP A 42 14.13 15.33 -43.52
CA TRP A 42 13.23 15.35 -42.37
C TRP A 42 13.33 14.10 -41.49
N LEU A 43 13.65 12.92 -42.07
CA LEU A 43 13.93 11.70 -41.31
C LEU A 43 15.21 11.83 -40.51
N VAL A 44 16.24 12.47 -41.05
CA VAL A 44 17.48 12.76 -40.32
C VAL A 44 17.21 13.66 -39.14
N ALA A 45 16.47 14.75 -39.32
CA ALA A 45 16.13 15.65 -38.23
C ALA A 45 15.32 14.94 -37.13
N LEU A 46 14.29 14.16 -37.51
CA LEU A 46 13.50 13.35 -36.57
C LEU A 46 14.38 12.32 -35.85
N GLY A 47 15.25 11.62 -36.59
CA GLY A 47 16.16 10.62 -36.04
C GLY A 47 17.11 11.23 -35.01
N CYS A 48 17.66 12.41 -35.25
CA CYS A 48 18.49 13.13 -34.28
C CYS A 48 17.71 13.46 -32.98
N LEU A 49 16.46 13.90 -33.11
CA LEU A 49 15.59 14.17 -31.93
C LEU A 49 15.31 12.88 -31.15
N VAL A 50 15.04 11.77 -31.83
CA VAL A 50 14.78 10.46 -31.19
C VAL A 50 16.05 9.94 -30.51
N VAL A 51 17.23 10.08 -31.11
CA VAL A 51 18.51 9.73 -30.47
C VAL A 51 18.73 10.56 -29.21
N ALA A 52 18.53 11.88 -29.29
CA ALA A 52 18.69 12.77 -28.16
C ALA A 52 17.73 12.38 -26.99
N ALA A 53 16.46 12.10 -27.31
CA ALA A 53 15.50 11.60 -26.32
C ALA A 53 15.95 10.24 -25.71
N GLY A 54 16.43 9.32 -26.54
CA GLY A 54 16.93 8.03 -26.07
C GLY A 54 18.14 8.15 -25.14
N VAL A 55 19.06 9.09 -25.42
CA VAL A 55 20.20 9.39 -24.54
C VAL A 55 19.72 9.95 -23.19
N VAL A 56 18.77 10.86 -23.18
CA VAL A 56 18.17 11.39 -21.93
C VAL A 56 17.54 10.26 -21.11
N LEU A 57 16.79 9.36 -21.77
CA LEU A 57 16.22 8.17 -21.11
C LEU A 57 17.31 7.24 -20.55
N ALA A 58 18.40 7.02 -21.28
CA ALA A 58 19.53 6.18 -20.83
C ALA A 58 20.21 6.77 -19.58
N VAL A 59 20.45 8.07 -19.57
CA VAL A 59 21.00 8.78 -18.39
C VAL A 59 20.03 8.67 -17.21
N GLY A 60 18.74 8.85 -17.45
CA GLY A 60 17.70 8.70 -16.44
C GLY A 60 17.65 7.28 -15.85
N ALA A 61 17.69 6.25 -16.72
CA ALA A 61 17.70 4.84 -16.31
C ALA A 61 18.97 4.50 -15.50
N ALA A 62 20.13 4.98 -15.91
CA ALA A 62 21.37 4.80 -15.15
C ALA A 62 21.29 5.46 -13.77
N ARG A 63 20.76 6.69 -13.71
CA ARG A 63 20.51 7.38 -12.43
C ARG A 63 19.58 6.59 -11.53
N HIS A 64 18.47 6.03 -12.08
CA HIS A 64 17.54 5.20 -11.33
C HIS A 64 18.26 4.00 -10.71
N LEU A 65 19.03 3.24 -11.49
CA LEU A 65 19.77 2.08 -10.99
C LEU A 65 20.78 2.44 -9.90
N VAL A 66 21.47 3.58 -10.04
CA VAL A 66 22.39 4.07 -9.00
C VAL A 66 21.64 4.39 -7.71
N LEU A 67 20.47 5.04 -7.77
CA LEU A 67 19.70 5.41 -6.60
C LEU A 67 19.11 4.17 -5.89
N VAL A 68 18.59 3.21 -6.66
CA VAL A 68 18.08 1.94 -6.12
C VAL A 68 19.23 1.12 -5.50
N GLY A 69 20.38 1.03 -6.20
CA GLY A 69 21.55 0.33 -5.68
C GLY A 69 22.12 0.94 -4.40
N ARG A 70 22.16 2.26 -4.29
CA ARG A 70 22.58 2.96 -3.07
C ARG A 70 21.61 2.75 -1.92
N GLY A 71 20.32 2.74 -2.19
CA GLY A 71 19.29 2.43 -1.19
C GLY A 71 19.42 1.01 -0.62
N ALA A 72 19.81 0.06 -1.47
CA ALA A 72 20.04 -1.33 -1.06
C ALA A 72 21.36 -1.55 -0.30
N GLY A 73 22.36 -0.64 -0.48
CA GLY A 73 23.72 -0.82 0.03
C GLY A 73 24.08 -0.05 1.29
N VAL A 74 23.36 1.02 1.64
CA VAL A 74 23.72 1.88 2.78
C VAL A 74 23.00 1.41 4.05
N GLY A 75 23.71 0.66 4.87
CA GLY A 75 23.29 0.32 6.24
C GLY A 75 22.46 -0.97 6.40
N GLY A 76 22.11 -1.67 5.31
CA GLY A 76 21.25 -2.86 5.38
C GLY A 76 19.79 -2.54 5.72
N ALA A 77 18.91 -3.53 5.60
CA ALA A 77 17.54 -3.43 6.10
C ALA A 77 17.56 -3.45 7.63
N PRO A 78 16.92 -2.49 8.33
CA PRO A 78 16.70 -2.64 9.75
C PRO A 78 15.82 -3.87 9.97
N GLY A 79 16.05 -4.65 11.04
CA GLY A 79 15.27 -5.87 11.27
C GLY A 79 15.72 -7.06 10.40
N ARG A 80 14.78 -7.81 9.83
CA ARG A 80 15.02 -9.10 9.18
C ARG A 80 14.34 -9.21 7.83
N LEU A 81 15.00 -9.90 6.89
CA LEU A 81 14.39 -10.38 5.65
C LEU A 81 14.01 -11.85 5.83
N VAL A 82 12.71 -12.15 5.80
CA VAL A 82 12.16 -13.50 6.02
C VAL A 82 11.61 -14.09 4.73
N GLY A 83 11.67 -15.42 4.60
CA GLY A 83 11.20 -16.12 3.41
C GLY A 83 9.68 -16.28 3.42
N VAL A 84 9.01 -15.78 2.38
CA VAL A 84 7.56 -15.96 2.15
C VAL A 84 7.35 -16.31 0.69
N GLY A 85 6.80 -17.48 0.40
CA GLY A 85 6.48 -17.90 -0.97
C GLY A 85 7.68 -17.88 -1.93
N GLY A 86 8.91 -18.20 -1.46
CA GLY A 86 10.13 -18.18 -2.26
C GLY A 86 10.72 -16.78 -2.52
N ARG A 87 10.21 -15.75 -1.84
CA ARG A 87 10.70 -14.36 -1.86
C ARG A 87 10.94 -13.88 -0.44
N ARG A 88 11.56 -12.70 -0.28
CA ARG A 88 11.89 -12.15 1.02
C ARG A 88 10.99 -10.97 1.34
N MET A 89 10.39 -11.00 2.52
CA MET A 89 9.68 -9.88 3.11
C MET A 89 10.49 -9.29 4.26
N HIS A 90 10.42 -7.98 4.41
CA HIS A 90 11.08 -7.27 5.50
C HIS A 90 10.14 -7.17 6.71
N VAL A 91 10.70 -7.50 7.87
CA VAL A 91 10.03 -7.40 9.17
C VAL A 91 10.96 -6.72 10.16
N LEU A 92 10.52 -5.60 10.71
CA LEU A 92 11.18 -4.91 11.83
C LEU A 92 10.35 -5.14 13.09
N ALA A 93 10.93 -5.86 14.04
CA ALA A 93 10.25 -6.23 15.27
C ALA A 93 11.09 -5.81 16.48
N GLU A 94 10.55 -4.94 17.31
CA GLU A 94 11.20 -4.34 18.48
C GLU A 94 10.32 -4.43 19.71
N GLY A 95 10.88 -4.07 20.86
CA GLY A 95 10.19 -4.16 22.16
C GLY A 95 10.18 -5.57 22.72
N VAL A 96 9.79 -5.67 24.00
CA VAL A 96 9.79 -6.93 24.75
C VAL A 96 8.49 -7.69 24.50
N ALA A 97 8.60 -8.95 24.12
CA ALA A 97 7.47 -9.86 24.10
C ALA A 97 7.05 -10.14 25.56
N GLY A 98 5.82 -9.79 25.91
CA GLY A 98 5.20 -10.09 27.19
C GLY A 98 4.05 -11.09 27.01
N ASP A 99 3.22 -11.23 28.04
CA ASP A 99 2.03 -12.09 27.99
C ASP A 99 0.87 -11.50 27.16
N GLY A 100 1.01 -10.25 26.68
CA GLY A 100 0.00 -9.56 25.87
C GLY A 100 0.23 -9.69 24.36
N PRO A 101 -0.76 -9.26 23.56
CA PRO A 101 -0.69 -9.31 22.10
C PRO A 101 0.48 -8.50 21.53
N THR A 102 1.02 -8.98 20.42
CA THR A 102 1.99 -8.21 19.60
C THR A 102 1.25 -7.21 18.72
N VAL A 103 1.71 -5.95 18.73
CA VAL A 103 1.15 -4.90 17.87
C VAL A 103 1.80 -4.94 16.49
N VAL A 104 1.00 -5.05 15.45
CA VAL A 104 1.47 -5.09 14.05
C VAL A 104 0.90 -3.90 13.28
N TRP A 105 1.79 -3.12 12.70
CA TRP A 105 1.47 -1.89 11.98
C TRP A 105 1.42 -2.10 10.47
N MET A 106 0.35 -1.63 9.84
CA MET A 106 0.17 -1.67 8.40
C MET A 106 -0.16 -0.27 7.88
N PRO A 107 0.80 0.44 7.26
CA PRO A 107 0.58 1.77 6.71
C PRO A 107 -0.34 1.75 5.49
N GLY A 108 -0.84 2.94 5.12
CA GLY A 108 -1.76 3.15 4.03
C GLY A 108 -1.17 2.96 2.63
N GLY A 109 -2.02 3.01 1.63
CA GLY A 109 -1.65 2.86 0.22
C GLY A 109 -0.72 1.67 0.01
N HIS A 110 0.41 1.91 -0.60
CA HIS A 110 1.54 0.96 -0.68
C HIS A 110 2.78 1.51 0.03
N ALA A 111 2.59 2.35 1.04
CA ALA A 111 3.67 2.92 1.81
C ALA A 111 4.52 1.85 2.50
N PRO A 112 5.84 2.08 2.63
CA PRO A 112 6.72 1.21 3.40
C PRO A 112 6.42 1.32 4.89
N GLY A 113 6.79 0.29 5.65
CA GLY A 113 6.64 0.27 7.10
C GLY A 113 7.31 1.47 7.81
N GLU A 114 8.40 2.00 7.24
CA GLU A 114 9.12 3.17 7.74
C GLU A 114 8.21 4.41 7.96
N GLU A 115 7.11 4.53 7.23
CA GLU A 115 6.13 5.62 7.43
C GLU A 115 5.55 5.61 8.84
N PHE A 116 5.42 4.43 9.44
CA PHE A 116 4.96 4.24 10.82
C PHE A 116 6.11 4.03 11.81
N GLY A 117 7.34 4.38 11.43
CA GLY A 117 8.52 4.20 12.29
C GLY A 117 8.40 4.89 13.64
N GLN A 118 7.79 6.07 13.72
CA GLN A 118 7.55 6.77 14.98
C GLN A 118 6.52 6.06 15.86
N LEU A 119 5.39 5.62 15.29
CA LEU A 119 4.37 4.84 15.99
C LEU A 119 4.95 3.54 16.53
N HIS A 120 5.71 2.85 15.69
CA HIS A 120 6.41 1.62 16.03
C HIS A 120 7.37 1.82 17.21
N ALA A 121 8.25 2.82 17.15
CA ALA A 121 9.21 3.11 18.21
C ALA A 121 8.52 3.46 19.55
N MET A 122 7.47 4.28 19.51
CA MET A 122 6.70 4.65 20.70
C MET A 122 6.00 3.44 21.32
N MET A 123 5.49 2.51 20.50
CA MET A 123 4.84 1.29 20.96
C MET A 123 5.87 0.25 21.44
N ALA A 124 7.01 0.12 20.78
CA ALA A 124 8.09 -0.78 21.17
C ALA A 124 8.65 -0.49 22.57
N ALA A 125 8.53 0.74 23.04
CA ALA A 125 8.85 1.10 24.43
C ALA A 125 7.85 0.52 25.46
N ARG A 126 6.71 0.00 25.03
CA ARG A 126 5.60 -0.48 25.88
C ARG A 126 5.32 -1.98 25.76
N THR A 127 5.47 -2.52 24.55
CA THR A 127 5.18 -3.92 24.23
C THR A 127 5.90 -4.35 22.94
N ARG A 128 5.75 -5.61 22.54
CA ARG A 128 6.23 -6.08 21.23
C ARG A 128 5.51 -5.36 20.10
N SER A 129 6.27 -4.75 19.20
CA SER A 129 5.80 -3.93 18.09
C SER A 129 6.47 -4.38 16.80
N VAL A 130 5.72 -4.51 15.71
CA VAL A 130 6.20 -5.06 14.44
C VAL A 130 5.73 -4.21 13.26
N LEU A 131 6.67 -3.87 12.39
CA LEU A 131 6.42 -3.30 11.06
C LEU A 131 6.69 -4.37 10.00
N VAL A 132 5.82 -4.47 9.01
CA VAL A 132 6.01 -5.36 7.86
C VAL A 132 5.94 -4.54 6.57
N ASP A 133 6.97 -4.67 5.74
CA ASP A 133 6.93 -4.16 4.37
C ASP A 133 6.24 -5.17 3.47
N ARG A 134 5.15 -4.76 2.82
CA ARG A 134 4.47 -5.59 1.81
C ARG A 134 5.38 -5.84 0.62
N PHE A 135 5.16 -6.92 -0.12
CA PHE A 135 5.89 -7.13 -1.37
C PHE A 135 5.75 -5.93 -2.31
N GLY A 136 6.88 -5.51 -2.87
CA GLY A 136 6.98 -4.35 -3.74
C GLY A 136 7.19 -3.03 -2.99
N SER A 137 7.17 -3.00 -1.66
CA SER A 137 7.45 -1.80 -0.86
C SER A 137 8.67 -1.98 0.04
N GLY A 138 9.23 -0.87 0.52
CA GLY A 138 10.34 -0.82 1.46
C GLY A 138 11.51 -1.71 1.07
N TRP A 139 11.88 -2.62 1.95
CA TRP A 139 13.00 -3.56 1.77
C TRP A 139 12.56 -4.92 1.21
N SER A 140 11.25 -5.18 1.07
CA SER A 140 10.73 -6.42 0.54
C SER A 140 11.02 -6.61 -0.93
N ASP A 141 11.16 -7.86 -1.36
CA ASP A 141 11.26 -8.21 -2.77
C ASP A 141 9.96 -7.83 -3.51
N VAL A 142 10.03 -7.76 -4.83
CA VAL A 142 8.82 -7.64 -5.66
C VAL A 142 8.03 -8.93 -5.58
N GLY A 143 6.76 -8.82 -5.23
CA GLY A 143 5.86 -9.96 -5.08
C GLY A 143 5.47 -10.62 -6.41
N PRO A 144 4.73 -11.75 -6.35
CA PRO A 144 4.10 -12.32 -7.52
C PRO A 144 3.01 -11.38 -8.05
N PHE A 145 2.71 -11.48 -9.34
CA PHE A 145 1.54 -10.84 -9.97
C PHE A 145 0.55 -11.92 -10.41
N PRO A 146 -0.77 -11.66 -10.34
CA PRO A 146 -1.41 -10.42 -9.86
C PRO A 146 -1.21 -10.21 -8.36
N ARG A 147 -1.24 -8.97 -7.91
CA ARG A 147 -1.33 -8.60 -6.48
C ARG A 147 -2.80 -8.53 -6.10
N THR A 148 -3.17 -9.22 -5.04
CA THR A 148 -4.52 -9.18 -4.48
C THR A 148 -4.49 -8.88 -2.99
N THR A 149 -5.54 -8.24 -2.47
CA THR A 149 -5.66 -7.96 -1.04
C THR A 149 -5.73 -9.25 -0.22
N ALA A 150 -6.34 -10.30 -0.79
CA ALA A 150 -6.37 -11.62 -0.17
C ALA A 150 -4.95 -12.22 -0.04
N ALA A 151 -4.16 -12.17 -1.12
CA ALA A 151 -2.78 -12.66 -1.09
C ALA A 151 -1.92 -11.84 -0.12
N GLU A 152 -2.06 -10.51 -0.09
CA GLU A 152 -1.32 -9.66 0.85
C GLU A 152 -1.68 -9.94 2.32
N ALA A 153 -2.94 -10.24 2.60
CA ALA A 153 -3.39 -10.63 3.95
C ALA A 153 -2.73 -11.93 4.43
N GLU A 154 -2.66 -12.94 3.55
CA GLU A 154 -1.97 -14.21 3.86
C GLU A 154 -0.44 -14.01 3.99
N GLU A 155 0.15 -13.22 3.11
CA GLU A 155 1.59 -12.90 3.12
C GLU A 155 1.99 -12.17 4.41
N LEU A 156 1.13 -11.28 4.93
CA LEU A 156 1.35 -10.59 6.20
C LEU A 156 1.51 -11.59 7.34
N VAL A 157 0.56 -12.53 7.48
CA VAL A 157 0.62 -13.52 8.56
C VAL A 157 1.80 -14.46 8.38
N ALA A 158 2.05 -14.92 7.13
CA ALA A 158 3.19 -15.77 6.82
C ALA A 158 4.54 -15.08 7.12
N ALA A 159 4.64 -13.76 6.90
CA ALA A 159 5.84 -13.01 7.23
C ALA A 159 6.06 -12.91 8.73
N LEU A 160 5.01 -12.71 9.52
CA LEU A 160 5.08 -12.70 10.98
C LEU A 160 5.52 -14.06 11.52
N GLU A 161 4.92 -15.15 11.06
CA GLU A 161 5.27 -16.52 11.43
C GLU A 161 6.74 -16.85 11.06
N ALA A 162 7.17 -16.49 9.85
CA ALA A 162 8.54 -16.68 9.38
C ALA A 162 9.56 -15.82 10.13
N ALA A 163 9.15 -14.69 10.67
CA ALA A 163 9.96 -13.87 11.57
C ALA A 163 10.05 -14.44 12.99
N GLY A 164 9.28 -15.48 13.32
CA GLY A 164 9.18 -16.04 14.66
C GLY A 164 8.32 -15.21 15.61
N GLU A 165 7.57 -14.25 15.08
CA GLU A 165 6.59 -13.50 15.86
C GLU A 165 5.37 -14.38 16.12
N ARG A 166 4.88 -14.34 17.35
CA ARG A 166 3.76 -15.18 17.78
C ARG A 166 2.55 -14.31 18.08
N GLY A 167 1.38 -14.76 17.60
CA GLY A 167 0.11 -14.21 18.03
C GLY A 167 -0.22 -14.52 19.50
N PRO A 168 -1.32 -13.98 20.00
CA PRO A 168 -2.29 -13.21 19.24
C PRO A 168 -1.78 -11.80 18.89
N TYR A 169 -2.25 -11.28 17.74
CA TYR A 169 -1.86 -9.94 17.25
C TYR A 169 -2.97 -8.91 17.49
N VAL A 170 -2.58 -7.68 17.79
CA VAL A 170 -3.41 -6.50 17.54
C VAL A 170 -2.93 -5.87 16.23
N PHE A 171 -3.75 -5.96 15.21
CA PHE A 171 -3.46 -5.32 13.93
C PHE A 171 -3.90 -3.86 13.94
N VAL A 172 -3.02 -2.98 13.51
CA VAL A 172 -3.27 -1.55 13.36
C VAL A 172 -3.05 -1.16 11.90
N GLY A 173 -4.12 -0.81 11.20
CA GLY A 173 -4.05 -0.52 9.76
C GLY A 173 -4.63 0.84 9.41
N HIS A 174 -3.90 1.61 8.59
CA HIS A 174 -4.32 2.91 8.09
C HIS A 174 -4.77 2.82 6.63
N SER A 175 -5.86 3.52 6.29
CA SER A 175 -6.30 3.63 4.91
C SER A 175 -6.42 2.27 4.22
N PHE A 176 -5.71 2.03 3.13
CA PHE A 176 -5.63 0.72 2.46
C PHE A 176 -5.08 -0.38 3.40
N GLY A 177 -4.12 -0.05 4.28
CA GLY A 177 -3.64 -0.98 5.30
C GLY A 177 -4.76 -1.43 6.26
N GLY A 178 -5.74 -0.56 6.54
CA GLY A 178 -6.93 -0.91 7.33
C GLY A 178 -7.81 -1.96 6.66
N LEU A 179 -8.07 -1.82 5.35
CA LEU A 179 -8.75 -2.84 4.56
C LEU A 179 -7.99 -4.17 4.60
N LEU A 180 -6.67 -4.11 4.48
CA LEU A 180 -5.81 -5.29 4.44
C LEU A 180 -5.82 -6.06 5.76
N VAL A 181 -5.64 -5.38 6.90
CA VAL A 181 -5.61 -6.05 8.21
C VAL A 181 -7.00 -6.56 8.63
N ALA A 182 -8.08 -5.89 8.23
CA ALA A 182 -9.42 -6.39 8.44
C ALA A 182 -9.66 -7.70 7.67
N ASN A 183 -9.18 -7.77 6.43
CA ASN A 183 -9.22 -8.99 5.63
C ASN A 183 -8.33 -10.11 6.22
N ALA A 184 -7.15 -9.75 6.76
CA ALA A 184 -6.28 -10.70 7.45
C ALA A 184 -6.96 -11.29 8.71
N ALA A 185 -7.62 -10.45 9.50
CA ALA A 185 -8.36 -10.88 10.69
C ALA A 185 -9.51 -11.83 10.35
N ARG A 186 -10.26 -11.55 9.29
CA ARG A 186 -11.33 -12.44 8.80
C ARG A 186 -10.79 -13.80 8.38
N ARG A 187 -9.64 -13.82 7.70
CA ARG A 187 -9.04 -15.06 7.16
C ARG A 187 -8.30 -15.89 8.21
N ARG A 188 -7.73 -15.22 9.20
CA ARG A 188 -6.92 -15.83 10.26
C ARG A 188 -7.37 -15.34 11.65
N PRO A 189 -8.64 -15.61 12.02
CA PRO A 189 -9.18 -15.21 13.32
C PRO A 189 -8.44 -15.89 14.49
N ASP A 190 -7.80 -17.02 14.24
CA ASP A 190 -7.02 -17.81 15.21
C ASP A 190 -5.81 -17.08 15.80
N VAL A 191 -5.29 -16.07 15.08
CA VAL A 191 -4.07 -15.35 15.48
C VAL A 191 -4.32 -13.87 15.84
N VAL A 192 -5.56 -13.40 15.85
CA VAL A 192 -5.89 -11.97 16.03
C VAL A 192 -6.66 -11.78 17.35
N ALA A 193 -6.18 -10.87 18.21
CA ALA A 193 -6.84 -10.48 19.45
C ALA A 193 -7.68 -9.19 19.29
N GLY A 194 -7.38 -8.35 18.32
CA GLY A 194 -8.10 -7.10 18.10
C GLY A 194 -7.63 -6.33 16.89
N LEU A 195 -8.44 -5.35 16.49
CA LEU A 195 -8.20 -4.46 15.36
C LEU A 195 -8.28 -2.99 15.76
N VAL A 196 -7.36 -2.18 15.23
CA VAL A 196 -7.46 -0.73 15.22
C VAL A 196 -7.41 -0.27 13.76
N LEU A 197 -8.51 0.23 13.26
CA LEU A 197 -8.65 0.69 11.89
C LEU A 197 -8.59 2.21 11.85
N LEU A 198 -7.49 2.73 11.33
CA LEU A 198 -7.18 4.16 11.24
C LEU A 198 -7.66 4.69 9.89
N ASP A 199 -8.84 5.30 9.85
CA ASP A 199 -9.47 5.81 8.63
C ASP A 199 -9.37 4.84 7.43
N PRO A 200 -9.89 3.61 7.58
CA PRO A 200 -9.70 2.54 6.63
C PRO A 200 -10.35 2.88 5.29
N THR A 201 -9.76 2.41 4.19
CA THR A 201 -10.35 2.54 2.86
C THR A 201 -11.69 1.79 2.81
N PRO A 202 -12.81 2.48 2.58
CA PRO A 202 -14.11 1.85 2.46
C PRO A 202 -14.26 1.27 1.06
N LEU A 203 -14.57 -0.02 1.00
CA LEU A 203 -14.63 -0.73 -0.27
C LEU A 203 -15.76 -0.26 -1.17
N GLU A 204 -16.89 0.10 -0.60
CA GLU A 204 -18.04 0.62 -1.34
C GLU A 204 -17.69 1.90 -2.10
N VAL A 205 -16.81 2.73 -1.55
CA VAL A 205 -16.31 3.91 -2.26
C VAL A 205 -15.49 3.50 -3.48
N ILE A 206 -14.68 2.48 -3.35
CA ILE A 206 -13.87 1.98 -4.46
C ILE A 206 -14.74 1.32 -5.53
N ALA A 207 -15.75 0.55 -5.12
CA ALA A 207 -16.55 -0.27 -6.03
C ALA A 207 -17.71 0.47 -6.72
N PHE A 208 -18.41 1.36 -6.03
CA PHE A 208 -19.75 1.80 -6.44
C PHE A 208 -19.94 3.27 -6.73
N ALA A 209 -19.03 4.13 -6.30
CA ALA A 209 -19.23 5.55 -6.56
C ALA A 209 -18.73 5.95 -7.96
N PRO A 210 -18.96 7.18 -8.38
CA PRO A 210 -18.28 7.80 -9.53
C PRO A 210 -16.75 7.57 -9.55
N PRO A 211 -16.20 7.00 -8.53
CA PRO A 211 -14.89 6.48 -8.26
C PRO A 211 -14.39 5.38 -9.19
N ASN A 212 -15.15 4.79 -10.09
CA ASN A 212 -14.56 4.09 -11.23
C ASN A 212 -13.53 4.96 -11.96
N ARG A 213 -13.73 6.29 -11.92
CA ARG A 213 -12.75 7.26 -12.41
C ARG A 213 -11.60 7.45 -11.43
N LEU A 214 -11.87 7.41 -10.11
CA LEU A 214 -10.85 7.55 -9.09
C LEU A 214 -9.89 6.35 -9.11
N VAL A 215 -10.40 5.13 -9.03
CA VAL A 215 -9.60 3.90 -9.08
C VAL A 215 -8.82 3.80 -10.40
N ALA A 216 -9.46 4.10 -11.53
CA ALA A 216 -8.78 4.13 -12.83
C ALA A 216 -7.72 5.24 -12.88
N GLY A 217 -7.99 6.39 -12.28
CA GLY A 217 -7.05 7.51 -12.15
C GLY A 217 -5.86 7.13 -11.30
N MET A 218 -6.06 6.58 -10.11
CA MET A 218 -5.01 6.12 -9.22
C MET A 218 -4.13 5.04 -9.89
N ARG A 219 -4.76 4.05 -10.52
CA ARG A 219 -4.02 3.03 -11.28
C ARG A 219 -3.14 3.63 -12.36
N ARG A 220 -3.70 4.55 -13.17
CA ARG A 220 -2.95 5.27 -14.22
C ARG A 220 -1.79 6.04 -13.61
N ASP A 221 -2.00 6.73 -12.51
CA ASP A 221 -0.98 7.56 -11.87
C ASP A 221 0.15 6.71 -11.28
N PHE A 222 -0.16 5.54 -10.71
CA PHE A 222 0.87 4.58 -10.29
C PHE A 222 1.67 4.05 -11.48
N LEU A 223 1.02 3.69 -12.58
CA LEU A 223 1.71 3.23 -13.80
C LEU A 223 2.60 4.31 -14.39
N LEU A 224 2.10 5.53 -14.51
CA LEU A 224 2.90 6.68 -14.99
C LEU A 224 4.08 6.95 -14.06
N THR A 225 3.88 6.82 -12.74
CA THR A 225 4.95 7.00 -11.77
C THR A 225 5.97 5.88 -11.89
N ALA A 226 5.55 4.62 -12.06
CA ALA A 226 6.47 3.50 -12.32
C ALA A 226 7.33 3.76 -13.56
N VAL A 227 6.73 4.18 -14.67
CA VAL A 227 7.47 4.53 -15.90
C VAL A 227 8.44 5.70 -15.66
N ARG A 228 8.00 6.75 -14.97
CA ARG A 228 8.88 7.89 -14.63
C ARG A 228 10.07 7.47 -13.79
N HIS A 229 9.86 6.56 -12.82
CA HIS A 229 10.92 6.04 -11.96
C HIS A 229 11.97 5.24 -12.75
N LEU A 230 11.55 4.42 -13.72
CA LEU A 230 12.48 3.69 -14.61
C LEU A 230 13.48 4.62 -15.31
N PHE A 231 13.08 5.88 -15.52
CA PHE A 231 13.92 6.91 -16.16
C PHE A 231 14.40 8.00 -15.18
N GLY A 232 14.51 7.66 -13.91
CA GLY A 232 15.16 8.50 -12.88
C GLY A 232 14.38 9.73 -12.47
N VAL A 233 13.09 9.86 -12.83
CA VAL A 233 12.22 10.94 -12.37
C VAL A 233 11.58 10.52 -11.04
N HIS A 234 12.23 10.87 -9.92
CA HIS A 234 11.76 10.56 -8.59
C HIS A 234 11.08 11.76 -7.93
N ARG A 235 9.89 11.55 -7.33
CA ARG A 235 9.26 12.51 -6.44
C ARG A 235 9.57 12.11 -5.01
N GLY A 236 10.42 12.90 -4.34
CA GLY A 236 10.75 12.71 -2.93
C GLY A 236 12.01 11.87 -2.68
N ARG A 237 12.45 11.88 -1.41
CA ARG A 237 13.69 11.23 -0.94
C ARG A 237 13.47 9.89 -0.24
N GLY A 238 12.25 9.35 -0.23
CA GLY A 238 11.92 8.11 0.48
C GLY A 238 12.51 6.87 -0.19
N ARG A 239 12.79 5.83 0.60
CA ARG A 239 13.25 4.51 0.14
C ARG A 239 12.23 3.77 -0.75
N GLY A 240 10.99 4.26 -0.82
CA GLY A 240 9.92 3.75 -1.70
C GLY A 240 10.08 4.03 -3.20
N GLY A 241 11.25 4.50 -3.64
CA GLY A 241 11.54 4.85 -5.04
C GLY A 241 11.74 3.66 -6.00
N ARG A 242 11.44 2.42 -5.59
CA ARG A 242 11.52 1.23 -6.47
C ARG A 242 10.30 1.16 -7.39
N THR A 243 10.54 0.87 -8.65
CA THR A 243 9.48 0.76 -9.66
C THR A 243 8.45 -0.32 -9.31
N GLY A 244 8.89 -1.42 -8.71
CA GLY A 244 8.05 -2.51 -8.23
C GLY A 244 6.94 -2.07 -7.28
N HIS A 245 7.18 -1.06 -6.43
CA HIS A 245 6.18 -0.48 -5.54
C HIS A 245 4.96 0.06 -6.29
N PHE A 246 5.17 0.86 -7.32
CA PHE A 246 4.08 1.45 -8.10
C PHE A 246 3.36 0.44 -8.99
N CYS A 247 4.10 -0.55 -9.51
CA CYS A 247 3.50 -1.64 -10.27
C CYS A 247 2.62 -2.53 -9.39
N ALA A 248 3.04 -2.84 -8.16
CA ALA A 248 2.25 -3.57 -7.19
C ALA A 248 0.95 -2.81 -6.85
N ALA A 249 1.07 -1.51 -6.56
CA ALA A 249 -0.08 -0.64 -6.32
C ALA A 249 -1.05 -0.64 -7.51
N ALA A 250 -0.54 -0.45 -8.74
CA ALA A 250 -1.37 -0.45 -9.94
C ALA A 250 -2.11 -1.79 -10.15
N SER A 251 -1.49 -2.92 -9.79
CA SER A 251 -2.11 -4.24 -9.87
C SER A 251 -3.28 -4.37 -8.88
N ILE A 252 -3.08 -3.98 -7.63
CA ILE A 252 -4.14 -4.02 -6.61
C ILE A 252 -5.30 -3.09 -6.95
N PHE A 253 -5.02 -1.88 -7.44
CA PHE A 253 -6.10 -0.99 -7.89
C PHE A 253 -6.88 -1.55 -9.08
N ALA A 254 -6.28 -2.42 -9.89
CA ALA A 254 -7.02 -3.17 -10.91
C ALA A 254 -7.96 -4.21 -10.29
N GLU A 255 -7.51 -4.92 -9.25
CA GLU A 255 -8.34 -5.86 -8.49
C GLU A 255 -9.54 -5.17 -7.84
N LEU A 256 -9.34 -4.01 -7.22
CA LEU A 256 -10.38 -3.23 -6.56
C LEU A 256 -11.35 -2.55 -7.54
N SER A 257 -11.12 -2.61 -8.84
CA SER A 257 -12.09 -2.16 -9.84
C SER A 257 -13.34 -3.06 -9.84
N PRO A 258 -14.53 -2.55 -10.27
CA PRO A 258 -15.74 -3.38 -10.31
C PRO A 258 -15.57 -4.65 -11.12
N THR A 259 -14.78 -4.62 -12.19
CA THR A 259 -14.49 -5.80 -13.00
C THR A 259 -13.59 -6.77 -12.24
N GLY A 260 -12.55 -6.26 -11.57
CA GLY A 260 -11.65 -7.07 -10.75
C GLY A 260 -12.39 -7.73 -9.58
N LEU A 261 -13.21 -6.97 -8.85
CA LEU A 261 -14.00 -7.48 -7.73
C LEU A 261 -15.00 -8.57 -8.19
N ALA A 262 -15.60 -8.42 -9.37
CA ALA A 262 -16.47 -9.45 -9.94
C ALA A 262 -15.70 -10.74 -10.28
N GLU A 263 -14.41 -10.64 -10.64
CA GLU A 263 -13.56 -11.80 -10.94
C GLU A 263 -13.07 -12.51 -9.68
N VAL A 264 -12.77 -11.80 -8.60
CA VAL A 264 -12.29 -12.37 -7.33
C VAL A 264 -13.40 -12.69 -6.33
N GLY A 265 -14.67 -12.42 -6.67
CA GLY A 265 -15.82 -12.81 -5.86
C GLY A 265 -15.95 -12.09 -4.53
N TRP A 266 -15.42 -10.86 -4.40
CA TRP A 266 -15.48 -10.06 -3.17
C TRP A 266 -14.74 -10.68 -1.97
N GLU A 267 -13.85 -11.63 -2.20
CA GLU A 267 -13.08 -12.31 -1.15
C GLU A 267 -12.16 -11.38 -0.34
N THR A 268 -12.01 -10.17 -0.82
CA THR A 268 -11.10 -9.16 -0.25
C THR A 268 -11.79 -8.20 0.72
N VAL A 269 -13.10 -8.40 0.93
CA VAL A 269 -13.94 -7.49 1.71
C VAL A 269 -14.33 -8.13 3.02
N VAL A 270 -14.51 -7.30 4.04
CA VAL A 270 -15.10 -7.67 5.31
C VAL A 270 -16.57 -7.22 5.32
N TYR A 271 -17.48 -8.15 5.59
CA TYR A 271 -18.92 -7.93 5.64
C TYR A 271 -19.43 -7.86 7.09
N ASP A 272 -20.70 -7.56 7.22
CA ASP A 272 -21.38 -7.51 8.51
C ASP A 272 -21.29 -8.87 9.23
N GLY A 273 -20.77 -8.87 10.46
CA GLY A 273 -20.61 -10.07 11.29
C GLY A 273 -19.38 -10.94 10.98
N ASP A 274 -18.61 -10.65 9.94
CA ASP A 274 -17.44 -11.46 9.54
C ASP A 274 -16.35 -11.61 10.61
N LEU A 275 -16.28 -10.65 11.54
CA LEU A 275 -15.30 -10.61 12.62
C LEU A 275 -15.88 -11.08 13.97
N GLY A 276 -17.14 -11.52 14.02
CA GLY A 276 -17.76 -12.03 15.24
C GLY A 276 -17.76 -11.01 16.38
N ASP A 277 -17.13 -11.35 17.48
CA ASP A 277 -16.96 -10.53 18.68
C ASP A 277 -15.52 -9.97 18.84
N LEU A 278 -14.73 -9.98 17.79
CA LEU A 278 -13.36 -9.46 17.80
C LEU A 278 -13.37 -7.97 18.20
N PRO A 279 -12.64 -7.56 19.25
CA PRO A 279 -12.52 -6.15 19.61
C PRO A 279 -12.02 -5.29 18.45
N LEU A 280 -12.82 -4.32 18.01
CA LEU A 280 -12.54 -3.46 16.88
C LEU A 280 -12.68 -2.00 17.28
N VAL A 281 -11.63 -1.21 17.09
CA VAL A 281 -11.62 0.24 17.26
C VAL A 281 -11.50 0.89 15.88
N LEU A 282 -12.56 1.59 15.47
CA LEU A 282 -12.56 2.39 14.26
C LEU A 282 -12.19 3.83 14.62
N VAL A 283 -11.06 4.32 14.14
CA VAL A 283 -10.60 5.70 14.33
C VAL A 283 -10.83 6.48 13.04
N ILE A 284 -11.66 7.51 13.10
CA ILE A 284 -11.98 8.33 11.94
C ILE A 284 -11.84 9.82 12.25
N PRO A 285 -11.43 10.66 11.28
CA PRO A 285 -11.49 12.11 11.44
C PRO A 285 -12.90 12.57 11.80
N ARG A 286 -12.98 13.53 12.72
CA ARG A 286 -14.27 14.12 13.13
C ARG A 286 -14.92 14.87 11.98
N ASP A 287 -14.10 15.55 11.22
CA ASP A 287 -14.51 16.40 10.10
C ASP A 287 -13.94 15.85 8.80
N LEU A 288 -14.75 15.85 7.73
CA LEU A 288 -14.25 15.59 6.38
C LEU A 288 -13.48 16.84 5.95
N THR A 289 -12.16 16.80 6.07
CA THR A 289 -11.31 17.91 5.62
C THR A 289 -11.09 17.83 4.11
N GLY A 290 -11.01 18.97 3.44
CA GLY A 290 -10.86 19.06 1.98
C GLY A 290 -9.53 18.51 1.42
N GLY A 291 -8.66 17.94 2.27
CA GLY A 291 -7.45 17.20 1.87
C GLY A 291 -7.72 15.75 1.45
N ASP A 292 -8.94 15.27 1.61
CA ASP A 292 -9.32 13.92 1.21
C ASP A 292 -9.30 13.80 -0.32
N THR A 293 -8.46 12.92 -0.85
CA THR A 293 -8.28 12.70 -2.30
C THR A 293 -9.59 12.36 -3.01
N VAL A 294 -10.53 11.75 -2.26
CA VAL A 294 -11.86 11.40 -2.76
C VAL A 294 -12.72 12.64 -2.95
N LEU A 295 -12.64 13.62 -2.05
CA LEU A 295 -13.36 14.89 -2.16
C LEU A 295 -12.74 15.82 -3.21
N ALA A 296 -11.43 15.74 -3.40
CA ALA A 296 -10.73 16.50 -4.44
C ALA A 296 -11.15 16.11 -5.88
N ALA A 297 -11.79 14.95 -6.06
CA ALA A 297 -12.34 14.52 -7.33
C ALA A 297 -13.75 15.05 -7.64
N ALA A 298 -14.39 15.74 -6.69
CA ALA A 298 -15.71 16.35 -6.86
C ALA A 298 -15.65 17.57 -7.77
N ARG A 299 -16.69 17.73 -8.59
CA ARG A 299 -16.77 18.81 -9.60
C ARG A 299 -17.41 20.09 -9.07
N ASP A 300 -18.21 19.95 -8.01
CA ASP A 300 -18.94 21.06 -7.39
C ASP A 300 -19.26 20.76 -5.91
N ALA A 301 -19.79 21.74 -5.19
CA ALA A 301 -20.11 21.61 -3.77
C ALA A 301 -21.19 20.56 -3.46
N ALA A 302 -22.18 20.39 -4.35
CA ALA A 302 -23.24 19.39 -4.14
C ALA A 302 -22.69 17.97 -4.33
N GLU A 303 -21.79 17.76 -5.27
CA GLU A 303 -21.08 16.50 -5.43
C GLU A 303 -20.14 16.23 -4.25
N THR A 304 -19.44 17.23 -3.74
CA THR A 304 -18.60 17.15 -2.55
C THR A 304 -19.41 16.67 -1.34
N GLU A 305 -20.56 17.29 -1.09
CA GLU A 305 -21.43 16.91 0.04
C GLU A 305 -21.99 15.49 -0.12
N ARG A 306 -22.41 15.10 -1.33
CA ARG A 306 -22.93 13.77 -1.62
C ARG A 306 -21.85 12.69 -1.44
N ILE A 307 -20.65 12.91 -1.98
CA ILE A 307 -19.51 12.00 -1.85
C ILE A 307 -19.09 11.93 -0.39
N GLY A 308 -19.04 13.04 0.33
CA GLY A 308 -18.68 13.08 1.74
C GLY A 308 -19.63 12.27 2.61
N ARG A 309 -20.94 12.43 2.42
CA ARG A 309 -21.94 11.62 3.16
C ARG A 309 -21.84 10.13 2.84
N PHE A 310 -21.64 9.78 1.58
CA PHE A 310 -21.47 8.38 1.16
C PHE A 310 -20.17 7.78 1.75
N TYR A 311 -19.08 8.55 1.71
CA TYR A 311 -17.79 8.14 2.22
C TYR A 311 -17.81 7.92 3.74
N LEU A 312 -18.45 8.83 4.48
CA LEU A 312 -18.61 8.67 5.93
C LEU A 312 -19.43 7.43 6.28
N GLY A 313 -20.55 7.21 5.57
CA GLY A 313 -21.37 6.02 5.75
C GLY A 313 -20.61 4.73 5.44
N ALA A 314 -19.82 4.72 4.38
CA ALA A 314 -19.01 3.56 3.99
C ALA A 314 -17.87 3.26 4.99
N ARG A 315 -17.25 4.28 5.59
CA ARG A 315 -16.26 4.09 6.66
C ARG A 315 -16.85 3.41 7.89
N THR A 316 -18.03 3.86 8.32
CA THR A 316 -18.69 3.34 9.53
C THR A 316 -19.21 1.91 9.37
N ARG A 317 -19.30 1.38 8.14
CA ARG A 317 -19.68 -0.02 7.91
C ARG A 317 -18.75 -1.03 8.56
N TYR A 318 -17.47 -0.71 8.74
CA TYR A 318 -16.57 -1.60 9.49
C TYR A 318 -17.08 -1.92 10.90
N LEU A 319 -17.88 -1.03 11.52
CA LEU A 319 -18.45 -1.28 12.83
C LEU A 319 -19.44 -2.47 12.83
N ALA A 320 -20.13 -2.71 11.72
CA ALA A 320 -21.05 -3.86 11.59
C ALA A 320 -20.32 -5.20 11.45
N ALA A 321 -19.03 -5.19 11.15
CA ALA A 321 -18.24 -6.41 11.01
C ALA A 321 -18.00 -7.13 12.34
N SER A 322 -18.04 -6.43 13.48
CA SER A 322 -17.87 -6.99 14.82
C SER A 322 -18.93 -6.48 15.80
N THR A 323 -19.41 -7.38 16.66
CA THR A 323 -20.32 -7.00 17.76
C THR A 323 -19.61 -6.26 18.90
N ALA A 324 -18.27 -6.36 18.99
CA ALA A 324 -17.42 -5.66 19.97
C ALA A 324 -16.69 -4.46 19.33
N SER A 325 -17.38 -3.74 18.46
CA SER A 325 -16.82 -2.59 17.77
C SER A 325 -17.15 -1.27 18.47
N ARG A 326 -16.24 -0.29 18.36
CA ARG A 326 -16.48 1.10 18.78
C ARG A 326 -15.80 2.10 17.85
N VAL A 327 -16.31 3.33 17.82
CA VAL A 327 -15.71 4.43 17.09
C VAL A 327 -14.97 5.38 18.04
N VAL A 328 -13.82 5.87 17.60
CA VAL A 328 -13.05 6.94 18.24
C VAL A 328 -12.82 8.03 17.21
N HIS A 329 -13.08 9.27 17.56
CA HIS A 329 -12.82 10.40 16.68
C HIS A 329 -11.47 11.02 16.99
N THR A 330 -10.75 11.41 15.93
CA THR A 330 -9.49 12.14 16.07
C THR A 330 -9.69 13.51 16.70
N PRO A 331 -8.63 14.17 17.19
CA PRO A 331 -8.66 15.57 17.56
C PRO A 331 -9.21 16.45 16.43
N ALA A 332 -9.83 17.55 16.78
CA ALA A 332 -10.37 18.49 15.80
C ALA A 332 -9.25 19.06 14.91
N GLY A 333 -9.55 19.22 13.62
CA GLY A 333 -8.60 19.75 12.63
C GLY A 333 -7.63 18.74 12.04
N THR A 334 -7.68 17.47 12.43
CA THR A 334 -6.85 16.42 11.82
C THR A 334 -7.52 15.81 10.59
N GLY A 335 -6.74 15.54 9.55
CA GLY A 335 -7.17 14.93 8.30
C GLY A 335 -6.87 13.42 8.22
N HIS A 336 -6.84 12.89 6.99
CA HIS A 336 -6.54 11.48 6.71
C HIS A 336 -5.17 11.03 7.23
N ASP A 337 -4.18 11.93 7.22
CA ASP A 337 -2.80 11.62 7.58
C ASP A 337 -2.51 11.73 9.09
N PHE A 338 -3.57 11.79 9.93
CA PHE A 338 -3.45 11.89 11.38
C PHE A 338 -2.53 10.84 12.04
N PRO A 339 -2.31 9.63 11.49
CA PRO A 339 -1.40 8.69 12.14
C PRO A 339 0.04 9.20 12.22
N THR A 340 0.45 10.02 11.23
CA THR A 340 1.78 10.64 11.24
C THR A 340 1.80 12.03 11.89
N GLU A 341 0.67 12.73 11.89
CA GLU A 341 0.53 14.06 12.49
C GLU A 341 0.33 13.99 14.00
N GLU A 342 -0.44 13.00 14.49
CA GLU A 342 -0.82 12.81 15.90
C GLU A 342 -0.42 11.41 16.43
N PRO A 343 0.85 11.02 16.36
CA PRO A 343 1.29 9.67 16.72
C PRO A 343 1.02 9.33 18.18
N GLY A 344 1.06 10.32 19.07
CA GLY A 344 0.74 10.15 20.49
C GLY A 344 -0.71 9.73 20.74
N PHE A 345 -1.66 10.32 19.99
CA PHE A 345 -3.06 9.96 20.03
C PHE A 345 -3.27 8.51 19.57
N VAL A 346 -2.69 8.14 18.43
CA VAL A 346 -2.82 6.76 17.88
C VAL A 346 -2.25 5.72 18.83
N VAL A 347 -1.08 5.98 19.40
CA VAL A 347 -0.45 5.07 20.39
C VAL A 347 -1.32 4.97 21.65
N GLY A 348 -1.98 6.06 22.07
CA GLY A 348 -2.95 6.06 23.16
C GLY A 348 -4.12 5.10 22.88
N VAL A 349 -4.77 5.23 21.73
CA VAL A 349 -5.89 4.35 21.33
C VAL A 349 -5.48 2.87 21.30
N VAL A 350 -4.30 2.56 20.78
CA VAL A 350 -3.79 1.17 20.76
C VAL A 350 -3.50 0.67 22.17
N ALA A 351 -2.92 1.53 23.04
CA ALA A 351 -2.63 1.16 24.44
C ALA A 351 -3.89 0.90 25.26
N ASP A 352 -4.97 1.67 25.00
CA ASP A 352 -6.27 1.46 25.63
C ASP A 352 -6.84 0.08 25.26
N LEU A 353 -6.83 -0.28 23.97
CA LEU A 353 -7.26 -1.60 23.53
C LEU A 353 -6.41 -2.72 24.15
N LEU A 354 -5.08 -2.57 24.20
CA LEU A 354 -4.20 -3.55 24.84
C LEU A 354 -4.52 -3.72 26.32
N SER A 355 -4.90 -2.66 27.03
CA SER A 355 -5.28 -2.71 28.44
C SER A 355 -6.62 -3.43 28.65
N GLU A 356 -7.59 -3.21 27.76
CA GLU A 356 -8.87 -3.93 27.74
C GLU A 356 -8.65 -5.43 27.54
N LEU A 357 -7.80 -5.82 26.57
CA LEU A 357 -7.49 -7.22 26.27
C LEU A 357 -6.79 -7.94 27.42
N ARG A 358 -5.95 -7.23 28.18
CA ARG A 358 -5.32 -7.79 29.41
C ARG A 358 -6.32 -7.99 30.55
N GLY A 359 -7.30 -7.10 30.67
CA GLY A 359 -8.38 -7.20 31.65
C GLY A 359 -9.40 -8.31 31.35
N LEU A 360 -9.45 -8.77 30.10
CA LEU A 360 -10.32 -9.86 29.64
C LEU A 360 -9.62 -11.22 29.67
N SER A 361 -8.31 -11.28 29.95
CA SER A 361 -7.59 -12.54 30.16
C SER A 361 -7.99 -13.16 31.49
N PRO A 362 -8.41 -14.46 31.52
CA PRO A 362 -8.85 -15.16 32.73
C PRO A 362 -7.75 -15.31 33.79
#